data_f176de06a611c35119b00af20c5bbf82
#
_entry.id   f176de06a611c35119b00af20c5bbf82
#
_cell.length_a   1.000
_cell.length_b   1.000
_cell.length_c   1.000
_cell.angle_alpha   90.00
_cell.angle_beta   90.00
_cell.angle_gamma   90.00
#
_symmetry.space_group_name_H-M   'P 1'
#
loop_
_entity.id
_entity.type
_entity.pdbx_description
1 polymer ?
#
loop_
_entity_poly.entity_id
_entity_poly.type
_entity_poly.pdbx_seq_one_letter_code
_entity_poly.pdbx_strand_id
1 'polypeptide(L)' 'AVGDKASHKKWGVGTVVSVKGSGESTELDIAFPSPTGVKRLLAAFAPIEKQ' A
#
# COMPACT_ATOMS: atom_id res chain seq x y z
N ALA A 1 -2.34 7.38 4.57
CA ALA A 1 -3.70 7.38 5.12
C ALA A 1 -4.65 6.65 4.17
N VAL A 2 -5.75 6.19 4.70
CA VAL A 2 -6.79 5.53 3.89
C VAL A 2 -7.28 6.50 2.82
N GLY A 3 -7.40 5.99 1.59
CA GLY A 3 -7.82 6.81 0.47
C GLY A 3 -6.67 7.42 -0.33
N ASP A 4 -5.47 7.37 0.22
CA ASP A 4 -4.30 7.87 -0.50
C ASP A 4 -3.92 6.93 -1.63
N LYS A 5 -3.28 7.48 -2.64
CA LYS A 5 -2.70 6.69 -3.70
C LYS A 5 -1.26 6.34 -3.35
N ALA A 6 -0.87 5.12 -3.70
CA ALA A 6 0.49 4.66 -3.49
C ALA A 6 0.98 3.96 -4.75
N SER A 7 2.22 4.22 -5.10
CA SER A 7 2.84 3.64 -6.29
C SER A 7 3.82 2.55 -5.87
N HIS A 8 3.70 1.40 -6.49
CA HIS A 8 4.62 0.27 -6.27
C HIS A 8 5.36 -0.02 -7.57
N LYS A 9 6.65 -0.26 -7.46
CA LYS A 9 7.47 -0.50 -8.65
C LYS A 9 7.00 -1.67 -9.49
N LYS A 10 6.48 -2.70 -8.83
CA LYS A 10 6.10 -3.93 -9.49
C LYS A 10 4.64 -3.94 -9.91
N TRP A 11 3.78 -3.31 -9.12
CA TRP A 11 2.33 -3.45 -9.30
C TRP A 11 1.65 -2.16 -9.77
N GLY A 12 2.38 -1.07 -9.85
CA GLY A 12 1.82 0.19 -10.30
C GLY A 12 1.13 0.94 -9.17
N VAL A 13 0.20 1.81 -9.54
CA VAL A 13 -0.49 2.68 -8.59
C VAL A 13 -1.71 1.97 -8.01
N GLY A 14 -1.81 1.97 -6.69
CA GLY A 14 -2.97 1.44 -5.99
C GLY A 14 -3.55 2.47 -5.04
N THR A 15 -4.64 2.10 -4.37
CA THR A 15 -5.29 2.96 -3.39
C THR A 15 -5.18 2.30 -2.01
N VAL A 16 -4.75 3.06 -1.02
CA VAL A 16 -4.69 2.57 0.35
C VAL A 16 -6.10 2.43 0.89
N VAL A 17 -6.48 1.21 1.25
CA VAL A 17 -7.83 0.93 1.76
C VAL A 17 -7.86 0.68 3.25
N SER A 18 -6.71 0.39 3.87
CA SER A 18 -6.65 0.16 5.30
C SER A 18 -5.24 0.40 5.81
N VAL A 19 -5.13 0.92 7.02
CA VAL A 19 -3.85 1.12 7.70
C VAL A 19 -3.97 0.53 9.09
N LYS A 20 -3.02 -0.32 9.46
CA LYS A 20 -3.01 -0.96 10.78
C LYS A 20 -1.63 -0.86 11.40
N GLY A 21 -1.60 -0.84 12.73
CA GLY A 21 -0.35 -0.79 13.48
C GLY A 21 0.20 0.61 13.58
N SER A 22 1.44 0.72 14.03
CA SER A 22 2.10 2.01 14.18
C SER A 22 3.60 1.85 14.04
N GLY A 23 4.27 2.97 13.78
CA GLY A 23 5.73 2.98 13.65
C GLY A 23 6.22 1.99 12.59
N GLU A 24 7.21 1.19 12.96
CA GLU A 24 7.79 0.22 12.03
C GLU A 24 6.88 -0.96 11.75
N SER A 25 5.85 -1.14 12.56
CA SER A 25 4.89 -2.23 12.39
C SER A 25 3.67 -1.83 11.58
N THR A 26 3.66 -0.63 11.01
CA THR A 26 2.53 -0.16 10.22
C THR A 26 2.34 -1.03 8.98
N GLU A 27 1.12 -1.56 8.83
CA GLU A 27 0.74 -2.37 7.68
C GLU A 27 -0.27 -1.61 6.83
N LEU A 28 -0.05 -1.64 5.54
CA LEU A 28 -0.93 -0.99 4.58
C LEU A 28 -1.61 -2.05 3.72
N ASP A 29 -2.93 -1.98 3.62
CA ASP A 29 -3.66 -2.78 2.66
C ASP A 29 -3.95 -1.87 1.47
N ILE A 30 -3.40 -2.22 0.32
CA ILE A 30 -3.49 -1.40 -0.88
C ILE A 30 -4.19 -2.17 -1.97
N ALA A 31 -5.23 -1.58 -2.55
CA ALA A 31 -5.96 -2.18 -3.65
C ALA A 31 -5.31 -1.76 -4.95
N PHE A 32 -4.71 -2.72 -5.64
CA PHE A 32 -4.12 -2.52 -6.96
C PHE A 32 -5.08 -2.98 -8.05
N PRO A 33 -4.90 -2.49 -9.28
CA PRO A 33 -5.71 -2.96 -10.40
C PRO A 33 -5.56 -4.47 -10.65
N SER A 34 -6.60 -5.10 -11.15
CA SER A 34 -6.52 -6.51 -11.54
C SER A 34 -5.36 -6.75 -12.51
N PRO A 35 -4.74 -7.92 -12.44
CA PRO A 35 -5.05 -9.07 -11.61
C PRO A 35 -4.42 -9.04 -10.21
N THR A 36 -3.68 -8.01 -9.86
CA THR A 36 -2.95 -7.93 -8.61
C THR A 36 -3.86 -7.96 -7.38
N GLY A 37 -4.91 -7.14 -7.37
CA GLY A 37 -5.84 -7.09 -6.26
C GLY A 37 -5.25 -6.44 -5.02
N VAL A 38 -5.86 -6.71 -3.86
CA VAL A 38 -5.43 -6.13 -2.59
C VAL A 38 -4.18 -6.82 -2.07
N LYS A 39 -3.19 -6.02 -1.70
CA LYS A 39 -1.94 -6.51 -1.11
C LYS A 39 -1.69 -5.86 0.23
N ARG A 40 -1.18 -6.64 1.17
CA ARG A 40 -0.77 -6.12 2.47
C ARG A 40 0.74 -5.93 2.49
N LEU A 41 1.16 -4.72 2.82
CA LEU A 41 2.57 -4.36 2.81
C LEU A 41 2.94 -3.67 4.11
N LEU A 42 4.19 -3.85 4.54
CA LEU A 42 4.73 -3.12 5.68
C LEU A 42 5.22 -1.77 5.17
N ALA A 43 4.68 -0.71 5.74
CA ALA A 43 4.99 0.65 5.28
C ALA A 43 6.48 0.96 5.32
N ALA A 44 7.19 0.43 6.32
CA ALA A 44 8.61 0.71 6.49
C ALA A 44 9.49 0.02 5.46
N PHE A 45 9.03 -1.08 4.88
CA PHE A 45 9.86 -1.91 4.01
C PHE A 45 9.37 -2.01 2.57
N ALA A 46 8.14 -1.62 2.31
CA ALA A 46 7.59 -1.73 0.97
C ALA A 46 8.18 -0.66 0.05
N PRO A 47 8.52 -1.01 -1.19
CA PRO A 47 9.06 -0.04 -2.15
C PRO A 47 7.94 0.76 -2.79
N ILE A 48 7.15 1.44 -1.97
CA ILE A 48 6.03 2.24 -2.45
C ILE A 48 6.31 3.73 -2.25
N GLU A 49 5.71 4.52 -3.12
CA GLU A 49 5.80 5.98 -3.02
C GLU A 49 4.40 6.54 -2.95
N LYS A 50 4.21 7.51 -2.07
CA LYS A 50 2.92 8.18 -1.94
C LYS A 50 2.72 9.11 -3.12
N GLN A 51 1.58 9.01 -3.73
CA GLN A 51 1.21 9.88 -4.85
C GLN A 51 0.59 11.18 -4.37
#